data_8f02b427227a781ef05cf652c760f177
#
_entry.id   8f02b427227a781ef05cf652c760f177
#
_cell.length_a   1.000
_cell.length_b   1.000
_cell.length_c   1.000
_cell.angle_alpha   90.00
_cell.angle_beta   90.00
_cell.angle_gamma   90.00
#
_symmetry.space_group_name_H-M   'P 1'
#
loop_
_entity.id
_entity.type
_entity.pdbx_description
1 polymer ?
#
loop_
_entity_poly.entity_id
_entity_poly.type
_entity_poly.pdbx_seq_one_letter_code
_entity_poly.pdbx_strand_id
1 'polypeptide(L)'
;EYEEYAPLLTMEDAMAEGASRLHDEKPGNVIAHSSFVVGEGTYGEAVKEEGLVEIEKDYRTQSVQHCHIETPISFAYMEKGRIIVTTSTQIPHIVRRVISQALGLPMGRIRVIKPYIGGGFGNKQDVLYEPLNAFLTTQVGGRGVRMEISREETLGCTRVRHAIEFK
;
A
#
# COMPACT_ATOMS: atom_id res chain seq x y z
N GLU A 1 -17.92 13.39 -14.99
CA GLU A 1 -16.97 13.94 -15.98
C GLU A 1 -15.59 14.01 -15.33
N TYR A 2 -14.54 13.70 -16.10
CA TYR A 2 -13.15 13.79 -15.66
C TYR A 2 -12.41 14.75 -16.57
N GLU A 3 -11.50 15.52 -16.00
CA GLU A 3 -10.49 16.26 -16.75
C GLU A 3 -9.22 15.40 -16.76
N GLU A 4 -8.79 14.99 -17.95
CA GLU A 4 -7.62 14.14 -18.12
C GLU A 4 -6.36 14.98 -18.25
N TYR A 5 -5.35 14.67 -17.42
CA TYR A 5 -4.03 15.26 -17.48
C TYR A 5 -3.04 14.28 -18.12
N ALA A 6 -1.93 14.80 -18.63
CA ALA A 6 -0.86 13.96 -19.17
C ALA A 6 -0.33 13.01 -18.07
N PRO A 7 -0.35 11.68 -18.29
CA PRO A 7 0.08 10.73 -17.27
C PRO A 7 1.60 10.78 -17.07
N LEU A 8 2.03 10.70 -15.81
CA LEU A 8 3.43 10.51 -15.43
C LEU A 8 3.67 9.03 -15.16
N LEU A 9 4.17 8.31 -16.16
CA LEU A 9 4.26 6.84 -16.11
C LEU A 9 5.65 6.33 -15.71
N THR A 10 6.69 7.13 -15.88
CA THR A 10 8.07 6.75 -15.52
C THR A 10 8.67 7.72 -14.50
N MET A 11 9.78 7.32 -13.89
CA MET A 11 10.55 8.21 -13.00
C MET A 11 11.09 9.41 -13.77
N GLU A 12 11.53 9.19 -14.99
CA GLU A 12 12.06 10.22 -15.88
C GLU A 12 10.98 11.27 -16.21
N ASP A 13 9.76 10.82 -16.56
CA ASP A 13 8.63 11.73 -16.82
C ASP A 13 8.28 12.55 -15.58
N ALA A 14 8.26 11.91 -14.41
CA ALA A 14 7.90 12.55 -13.15
C ALA A 14 8.93 13.57 -12.68
N MET A 15 10.23 13.34 -12.98
CA MET A 15 11.34 14.20 -12.59
C MET A 15 11.74 15.21 -13.67
N ALA A 16 11.13 15.18 -14.86
CA ALA A 16 11.41 16.10 -15.94
C ALA A 16 11.12 17.56 -15.53
N GLU A 17 11.88 18.49 -16.10
CA GLU A 17 11.64 19.92 -15.90
C GLU A 17 10.24 20.30 -16.42
N GLY A 18 9.45 20.96 -15.58
CA GLY A 18 8.07 21.34 -15.91
C GLY A 18 7.04 20.21 -15.74
N ALA A 19 7.41 19.02 -15.27
CA ALA A 19 6.46 17.97 -14.95
C ALA A 19 5.43 18.42 -13.90
N SER A 20 4.17 18.00 -14.08
CA SER A 20 3.11 18.27 -13.10
C SER A 20 3.45 17.70 -11.74
N ARG A 21 3.23 18.49 -10.70
CA ARG A 21 3.44 18.00 -9.31
C ARG A 21 2.33 17.03 -8.91
N LEU A 22 2.71 15.86 -8.41
CA LEU A 22 1.78 14.89 -7.82
C LEU A 22 1.37 15.31 -6.39
N HIS A 23 2.28 16.00 -5.68
CA HIS A 23 2.06 16.58 -4.37
C HIS A 23 2.66 17.98 -4.33
N ASP A 24 1.89 18.98 -3.98
CA ASP A 24 2.31 20.39 -4.01
C ASP A 24 3.55 20.67 -3.16
N GLU A 25 3.66 19.95 -2.02
CA GLU A 25 4.78 20.07 -1.07
C GLU A 25 6.04 19.28 -1.48
N LYS A 26 6.02 18.57 -2.63
CA LYS A 26 7.14 17.74 -3.10
C LYS A 26 7.70 18.25 -4.44
N PRO A 27 8.65 19.20 -4.39
CA PRO A 27 9.27 19.73 -5.61
C PRO A 27 9.96 18.61 -6.40
N GLY A 28 9.80 18.64 -7.72
CA GLY A 28 10.38 17.64 -8.63
C GLY A 28 9.87 16.22 -8.40
N ASN A 29 8.69 16.07 -7.72
CA ASN A 29 8.09 14.78 -7.39
C ASN A 29 8.97 13.85 -6.54
N VAL A 30 9.98 14.39 -5.86
CA VAL A 30 10.85 13.63 -4.95
C VAL A 30 10.21 13.57 -3.56
N ILE A 31 9.70 12.41 -3.19
CA ILE A 31 8.98 12.21 -1.91
C ILE A 31 9.95 12.25 -0.73
N ALA A 32 11.09 11.58 -0.86
CA ALA A 32 12.13 11.52 0.16
C ALA A 32 13.49 11.25 -0.48
N HIS A 33 14.53 11.76 0.17
CA HIS A 33 15.91 11.41 -0.10
C HIS A 33 16.58 11.04 1.22
N SER A 34 17.36 9.95 1.21
CA SER A 34 18.17 9.56 2.36
C SER A 34 19.53 9.09 1.88
N SER A 35 20.57 9.40 2.65
CA SER A 35 21.92 8.96 2.41
C SER A 35 22.51 8.40 3.70
N PHE A 36 23.19 7.29 3.59
CA PHE A 36 23.91 6.71 4.72
C PHE A 36 25.19 6.03 4.24
N VAL A 37 26.19 6.02 5.09
CA VAL A 37 27.46 5.34 4.85
C VAL A 37 27.65 4.32 5.98
N VAL A 38 28.01 3.10 5.61
CA VAL A 38 28.30 2.02 6.55
C VAL A 38 29.72 1.53 6.31
N GLY A 39 30.54 1.50 7.35
CA GLY A 39 31.95 1.10 7.30
C GLY A 39 32.91 2.29 7.42
N GLU A 40 34.20 1.97 7.51
CA GLU A 40 35.29 2.94 7.58
C GLU A 40 35.93 3.10 6.20
N GLY A 41 36.48 4.28 5.92
CA GLY A 41 37.13 4.60 4.65
C GLY A 41 36.16 4.99 3.55
N THR A 42 36.67 5.10 2.35
CA THR A 42 35.91 5.47 1.14
C THR A 42 35.86 4.30 0.16
N TYR A 43 34.83 4.29 -0.71
CA TYR A 43 34.75 3.35 -1.84
C TYR A 43 36.05 3.38 -2.68
N GLY A 44 36.57 4.58 -2.99
CA GLY A 44 37.80 4.76 -3.78
C GLY A 44 39.07 4.20 -3.12
N GLU A 45 39.07 4.01 -1.80
CA GLU A 45 40.16 3.31 -1.09
C GLU A 45 39.98 1.80 -1.14
N ALA A 46 38.75 1.33 -0.93
CA ALA A 46 38.42 -0.09 -0.98
C ALA A 46 38.69 -0.74 -2.34
N VAL A 47 38.37 -0.07 -3.44
CA VAL A 47 38.60 -0.60 -4.82
C VAL A 47 40.07 -0.63 -5.25
N LYS A 48 40.99 -0.04 -4.48
CA LYS A 48 42.43 -0.13 -4.74
C LYS A 48 43.06 -1.38 -4.12
N GLU A 49 42.33 -2.15 -3.39
CA GLU A 49 42.84 -3.39 -2.79
C GLU A 49 43.17 -4.41 -3.90
N GLU A 50 44.36 -5.01 -3.78
CA GLU A 50 44.88 -5.91 -4.81
C GLU A 50 44.03 -7.19 -4.91
N GLY A 51 43.66 -7.59 -6.12
CA GLY A 51 42.88 -8.80 -6.37
C GLY A 51 41.37 -8.60 -6.42
N LEU A 52 40.88 -7.38 -6.22
CA LEU A 52 39.44 -7.08 -6.42
C LEU A 52 39.09 -6.95 -7.90
N VAL A 53 37.88 -7.37 -8.22
CA VAL A 53 37.26 -7.14 -9.54
C VAL A 53 36.12 -6.15 -9.34
N GLU A 54 36.25 -4.97 -9.95
CA GLU A 54 35.21 -3.95 -9.93
C GLU A 54 34.23 -4.21 -11.06
N ILE A 55 32.95 -4.20 -10.75
CA ILE A 55 31.85 -4.30 -11.72
C ILE A 55 30.88 -3.15 -11.44
N GLU A 56 30.71 -2.28 -12.42
CA GLU A 56 29.72 -1.22 -12.42
C GLU A 56 28.62 -1.55 -13.43
N LYS A 57 27.36 -1.53 -13.01
CA LYS A 57 26.24 -1.88 -13.87
C LYS A 57 24.93 -1.30 -13.36
N ASP A 58 24.14 -0.75 -14.28
CA ASP A 58 22.79 -0.30 -14.00
C ASP A 58 21.80 -1.48 -14.04
N TYR A 59 20.88 -1.49 -13.08
CA TYR A 59 19.78 -2.44 -13.04
C TYR A 59 18.46 -1.70 -12.91
N ARG A 60 17.42 -2.17 -13.62
CA ARG A 60 16.06 -1.64 -13.53
C ARG A 60 15.06 -2.77 -13.33
N THR A 61 14.15 -2.59 -12.39
CA THR A 61 13.00 -3.49 -12.21
C THR A 61 11.73 -2.76 -12.64
N GLN A 62 10.77 -3.52 -13.19
CA GLN A 62 9.44 -2.98 -13.52
C GLN A 62 8.54 -2.90 -12.28
N SER A 63 7.50 -2.08 -12.36
CA SER A 63 6.37 -2.14 -11.43
C SER A 63 5.61 -3.45 -11.57
N VAL A 64 5.24 -4.08 -10.46
CA VAL A 64 4.56 -5.39 -10.45
C VAL A 64 3.39 -5.37 -9.47
N GLN A 65 2.19 -5.70 -9.96
CA GLN A 65 1.04 -5.99 -9.12
C GLN A 65 1.18 -7.42 -8.56
N HIS A 66 0.82 -7.61 -7.29
CA HIS A 66 0.95 -8.88 -6.57
C HIS A 66 0.06 -9.99 -7.15
N CYS A 67 -1.08 -9.63 -7.70
CA CYS A 67 -2.03 -10.54 -8.36
C CYS A 67 -2.37 -11.79 -7.53
N HIS A 68 -2.51 -11.64 -6.19
CA HIS A 68 -2.95 -12.74 -5.33
C HIS A 68 -4.30 -13.28 -5.80
N ILE A 69 -4.50 -14.60 -5.68
CA ILE A 69 -5.68 -15.28 -6.24
C ILE A 69 -6.97 -14.75 -5.63
N GLU A 70 -7.03 -14.62 -4.30
CA GLU A 70 -8.16 -14.02 -3.60
C GLU A 70 -8.08 -12.49 -3.68
N THR A 71 -9.06 -11.85 -4.31
CA THR A 71 -9.22 -10.39 -4.25
C THR A 71 -9.53 -9.92 -2.82
N PRO A 72 -9.28 -8.64 -2.46
CA PRO A 72 -9.66 -8.13 -1.15
C PRO A 72 -11.16 -8.24 -0.91
N ILE A 73 -11.54 -8.82 0.23
CA ILE A 73 -12.92 -9.05 0.63
C ILE A 73 -13.13 -8.75 2.12
N SER A 74 -14.26 -8.16 2.45
CA SER A 74 -14.69 -7.90 3.81
C SER A 74 -16.18 -8.21 3.99
N PHE A 75 -16.53 -8.73 5.14
CA PHE A 75 -17.89 -8.95 5.58
C PHE A 75 -18.06 -8.35 6.98
N ALA A 76 -19.06 -7.47 7.17
CA ALA A 76 -19.32 -6.81 8.44
C ALA A 76 -20.76 -7.05 8.90
N TYR A 77 -20.98 -7.22 10.20
CA TYR A 77 -22.29 -7.32 10.85
C TYR A 77 -22.21 -6.88 12.31
N MET A 78 -23.35 -6.67 12.95
CA MET A 78 -23.39 -6.38 14.38
C MET A 78 -23.84 -7.59 15.20
N GLU A 79 -23.13 -7.85 16.28
CA GLU A 79 -23.45 -8.88 17.25
C GLU A 79 -23.22 -8.36 18.67
N LYS A 80 -24.23 -8.51 19.54
CA LYS A 80 -24.16 -8.11 20.97
C LYS A 80 -23.60 -6.70 21.17
N GLY A 81 -24.03 -5.77 20.31
CA GLY A 81 -23.61 -4.38 20.36
C GLY A 81 -22.18 -4.11 19.88
N ARG A 82 -21.52 -5.06 19.24
CA ARG A 82 -20.19 -4.91 18.62
C ARG A 82 -20.31 -5.00 17.10
N ILE A 83 -19.46 -4.27 16.41
CA ILE A 83 -19.25 -4.44 14.98
C ILE A 83 -18.22 -5.57 14.81
N ILE A 84 -18.61 -6.60 14.09
CA ILE A 84 -17.74 -7.72 13.71
C ILE A 84 -17.37 -7.54 12.25
N VAL A 85 -16.08 -7.53 11.95
CA VAL A 85 -15.56 -7.41 10.60
C VAL A 85 -14.67 -8.60 10.31
N THR A 86 -15.08 -9.44 9.37
CA THR A 86 -14.25 -10.53 8.82
C THR A 86 -13.66 -10.05 7.52
N THR A 87 -12.34 -10.01 7.41
CA THR A 87 -11.65 -9.45 6.24
C THR A 87 -10.36 -10.18 5.91
N SER A 88 -10.05 -10.27 4.62
CA SER A 88 -8.82 -10.86 4.09
C SER A 88 -7.64 -9.88 4.24
N THR A 89 -7.25 -9.58 5.47
CA THR A 89 -6.18 -8.63 5.80
C THR A 89 -4.96 -9.33 6.40
N GLN A 90 -3.76 -8.74 6.20
CA GLN A 90 -2.54 -9.14 6.90
C GLN A 90 -2.33 -8.40 8.23
N ILE A 91 -3.14 -7.34 8.50
CA ILE A 91 -2.95 -6.41 9.62
C ILE A 91 -4.22 -6.20 10.46
N PRO A 92 -4.84 -7.24 11.04
CA PRO A 92 -6.15 -7.16 11.69
C PRO A 92 -6.20 -6.14 12.84
N HIS A 93 -5.11 -5.95 13.56
CA HIS A 93 -5.06 -4.98 14.66
C HIS A 93 -5.09 -3.53 14.16
N ILE A 94 -4.43 -3.24 13.04
CA ILE A 94 -4.46 -1.91 12.41
C ILE A 94 -5.84 -1.64 11.82
N VAL A 95 -6.44 -2.61 11.13
CA VAL A 95 -7.83 -2.52 10.65
C VAL A 95 -8.77 -2.15 11.79
N ARG A 96 -8.69 -2.85 12.93
CA ARG A 96 -9.50 -2.55 14.12
C ARG A 96 -9.32 -1.12 14.61
N ARG A 97 -8.07 -0.65 14.69
CA ARG A 97 -7.74 0.72 15.09
C ARG A 97 -8.31 1.75 14.13
N VAL A 98 -8.12 1.56 12.82
CA VAL A 98 -8.61 2.49 11.81
C VAL A 98 -10.14 2.55 11.79
N ILE A 99 -10.84 1.43 11.92
CA ILE A 99 -12.31 1.41 12.05
C ILE A 99 -12.74 2.19 13.30
N SER A 100 -12.05 1.98 14.44
CA SER A 100 -12.32 2.70 15.69
C SER A 100 -12.21 4.21 15.50
N GLN A 101 -11.14 4.66 14.86
CA GLN A 101 -10.88 6.09 14.59
C GLN A 101 -11.91 6.66 13.60
N ALA A 102 -12.18 5.96 12.50
CA ALA A 102 -13.10 6.41 11.47
C ALA A 102 -14.55 6.55 11.96
N LEU A 103 -14.99 5.66 12.85
CA LEU A 103 -16.36 5.68 13.38
C LEU A 103 -16.50 6.39 14.73
N GLY A 104 -15.40 6.86 15.33
CA GLY A 104 -15.41 7.46 16.67
C GLY A 104 -15.85 6.50 17.78
N LEU A 105 -15.64 5.18 17.60
CA LEU A 105 -16.07 4.15 18.55
C LEU A 105 -14.89 3.60 19.35
N PRO A 106 -15.11 3.23 20.62
CA PRO A 106 -14.08 2.54 21.40
C PRO A 106 -13.66 1.22 20.73
N MET A 107 -12.37 0.90 20.72
CA MET A 107 -11.85 -0.35 20.12
C MET A 107 -12.53 -1.62 20.68
N GLY A 108 -13.00 -1.60 21.93
CA GLY A 108 -13.76 -2.70 22.55
C GLY A 108 -15.10 -3.02 21.87
N ARG A 109 -15.64 -2.07 21.08
CA ARG A 109 -16.87 -2.23 20.30
C ARG A 109 -16.64 -2.84 18.92
N ILE A 110 -15.40 -3.09 18.55
CA ILE A 110 -15.01 -3.59 17.23
C ILE A 110 -14.22 -4.88 17.41
N ARG A 111 -14.60 -5.91 16.66
CA ARG A 111 -13.88 -7.17 16.54
C ARG A 111 -13.53 -7.41 15.08
N VAL A 112 -12.25 -7.58 14.80
CA VAL A 112 -11.77 -7.96 13.47
C VAL A 112 -11.38 -9.44 13.51
N ILE A 113 -11.90 -10.20 12.56
CA ILE A 113 -11.60 -11.62 12.37
C ILE A 113 -10.82 -11.75 11.06
N LYS A 114 -9.62 -12.29 11.16
CA LYS A 114 -8.79 -12.63 10.01
C LYS A 114 -8.91 -14.13 9.75
N PRO A 115 -9.61 -14.57 8.68
CA PRO A 115 -9.59 -15.97 8.24
C PRO A 115 -8.24 -16.32 7.59
N TYR A 116 -8.11 -17.53 7.09
CA TYR A 116 -7.06 -17.85 6.13
C TYR A 116 -7.26 -17.01 4.88
N ILE A 117 -6.17 -16.45 4.35
CA ILE A 117 -6.20 -15.56 3.21
C ILE A 117 -5.59 -16.24 1.97
N GLY A 118 -6.18 -16.02 0.81
CA GLY A 118 -5.75 -16.58 -0.47
C GLY A 118 -4.64 -15.79 -1.13
N GLY A 119 -3.57 -15.52 -0.37
CA GLY A 119 -2.43 -14.72 -0.78
C GLY A 119 -2.52 -13.26 -0.32
N GLY A 120 -1.37 -12.64 -0.11
CA GLY A 120 -1.29 -11.25 0.33
C GLY A 120 -0.03 -10.55 -0.19
N PHE A 121 1.15 -11.18 0.01
CA PHE A 121 2.46 -10.69 -0.49
C PHE A 121 2.75 -9.22 -0.13
N GLY A 122 2.18 -8.71 0.97
CA GLY A 122 2.25 -7.31 1.36
C GLY A 122 1.14 -6.42 0.81
N ASN A 123 0.36 -6.86 -0.18
CA ASN A 123 -0.72 -6.06 -0.76
C ASN A 123 -1.90 -5.84 0.21
N LYS A 124 -2.20 -6.83 1.06
CA LYS A 124 -3.28 -6.74 2.06
C LYS A 124 -2.80 -6.15 3.40
N GLN A 125 -1.83 -5.23 3.35
CA GLN A 125 -1.31 -4.46 4.48
C GLN A 125 -1.83 -3.01 4.52
N ASP A 126 -2.84 -2.69 3.71
CA ASP A 126 -3.58 -1.44 3.79
C ASP A 126 -4.99 -1.68 4.32
N VAL A 127 -5.59 -0.63 4.86
CA VAL A 127 -7.01 -0.60 5.22
C VAL A 127 -7.71 0.13 4.09
N LEU A 128 -8.47 -0.60 3.29
CA LEU A 128 -9.08 -0.07 2.08
C LEU A 128 -10.53 0.40 2.35
N TYR A 129 -11.42 -0.55 2.53
CA TYR A 129 -12.86 -0.30 2.62
C TYR A 129 -13.50 -0.90 3.88
N GLU A 130 -12.72 -1.49 4.76
CA GLU A 130 -13.23 -2.07 6.00
C GLU A 130 -13.96 -1.05 6.89
N PRO A 131 -13.48 0.21 7.01
CA PRO A 131 -14.23 1.24 7.72
C PRO A 131 -15.58 1.57 7.07
N LEU A 132 -15.62 1.63 5.75
CA LEU A 132 -16.86 1.84 5.00
C LEU A 132 -17.83 0.67 5.22
N ASN A 133 -17.34 -0.56 5.13
CA ASN A 133 -18.15 -1.75 5.35
C ASN A 133 -18.70 -1.81 6.80
N ALA A 134 -17.88 -1.47 7.78
CA ALA A 134 -18.29 -1.34 9.18
C ALA A 134 -19.33 -0.23 9.38
N PHE A 135 -19.20 0.90 8.70
CA PHE A 135 -20.18 1.98 8.70
C PHE A 135 -21.51 1.52 8.09
N LEU A 136 -21.49 0.93 6.91
CA LEU A 136 -22.68 0.47 6.20
C LEU A 136 -23.50 -0.51 7.01
N THR A 137 -22.87 -1.45 7.77
CA THR A 137 -23.61 -2.36 8.62
C THR A 137 -24.41 -1.62 9.72
N THR A 138 -23.91 -0.49 10.23
CA THR A 138 -24.67 0.34 11.18
C THR A 138 -25.89 0.99 10.54
N GLN A 139 -25.78 1.37 9.26
CA GLN A 139 -26.87 2.03 8.52
C GLN A 139 -28.01 1.06 8.15
N VAL A 140 -27.69 -0.23 8.03
CA VAL A 140 -28.71 -1.26 7.72
C VAL A 140 -29.20 -2.01 8.96
N GLY A 141 -29.12 -1.39 10.14
CA GLY A 141 -29.61 -1.97 11.40
C GLY A 141 -28.82 -3.18 11.89
N GLY A 142 -27.53 -3.22 11.60
CA GLY A 142 -26.63 -4.30 12.05
C GLY A 142 -26.64 -5.55 11.19
N ARG A 143 -27.34 -5.53 10.06
CA ARG A 143 -27.37 -6.65 9.11
C ARG A 143 -26.00 -6.83 8.47
N GLY A 144 -25.76 -8.04 7.94
CA GLY A 144 -24.54 -8.37 7.22
C GLY A 144 -24.38 -7.55 5.92
N VAL A 145 -23.22 -6.94 5.78
CA VAL A 145 -22.79 -6.23 4.55
C VAL A 145 -21.52 -6.88 4.06
N ARG A 146 -21.46 -7.23 2.77
CA ARG A 146 -20.29 -7.77 2.11
C ARG A 146 -19.77 -6.78 1.08
N MET A 147 -18.48 -6.55 1.10
CA MET A 147 -17.77 -5.80 0.07
C MET A 147 -16.64 -6.67 -0.48
N GLU A 148 -16.58 -6.76 -1.78
CA GLU A 148 -15.54 -7.46 -2.52
C GLU A 148 -15.19 -6.61 -3.72
N ILE A 149 -13.92 -6.38 -3.94
CA ILE A 149 -13.45 -5.64 -5.10
C ILE A 149 -13.03 -6.61 -6.20
N SER A 150 -13.32 -6.22 -7.44
CA SER A 150 -12.96 -7.00 -8.62
C SER A 150 -11.45 -7.07 -8.83
N ARG A 151 -11.01 -7.87 -9.78
CA ARG A 151 -9.59 -7.90 -10.17
C ARG A 151 -9.13 -6.56 -10.74
N GLU A 152 -9.94 -5.92 -11.56
CA GLU A 152 -9.69 -4.63 -12.16
C GLU A 152 -9.56 -3.54 -11.09
N GLU A 153 -10.50 -3.51 -10.15
CA GLU A 153 -10.44 -2.61 -9.00
C GLU A 153 -9.19 -2.88 -8.14
N THR A 154 -8.83 -4.15 -7.91
CA THR A 154 -7.62 -4.50 -7.17
C THR A 154 -6.37 -3.95 -7.84
N LEU A 155 -6.29 -3.99 -9.18
CA LEU A 155 -5.18 -3.42 -9.93
C LEU A 155 -5.09 -1.89 -9.80
N GLY A 156 -6.25 -1.22 -9.73
CA GLY A 156 -6.32 0.25 -9.68
C GLY A 156 -6.23 0.86 -8.28
N CYS A 157 -6.67 0.15 -7.22
CA CYS A 157 -6.81 0.74 -5.89
C CYS A 157 -5.89 0.16 -4.82
N THR A 158 -5.07 -0.84 -5.14
CA THR A 158 -4.13 -1.42 -4.17
C THR A 158 -2.68 -1.10 -4.52
N ARG A 159 -1.79 -1.26 -3.53
CA ARG A 159 -0.36 -1.01 -3.74
C ARG A 159 0.26 -1.99 -4.73
N VAL A 160 1.36 -1.56 -5.33
CA VAL A 160 2.19 -2.36 -6.22
C VAL A 160 3.62 -2.41 -5.69
N ARG A 161 4.43 -3.33 -6.18
CA ARG A 161 5.87 -3.21 -6.05
C ARG A 161 6.35 -2.15 -7.04
N HIS A 162 6.93 -1.08 -6.52
CA HIS A 162 7.40 0.02 -7.35
C HIS A 162 8.54 -0.41 -8.28
N ALA A 163 8.65 0.26 -9.42
CA ALA A 163 9.85 0.20 -10.24
C ALA A 163 11.03 0.79 -9.47
N ILE A 164 12.20 0.18 -9.60
CA ILE A 164 13.42 0.63 -8.93
C ILE A 164 14.55 0.67 -9.96
N GLU A 165 15.34 1.73 -9.92
CA GLU A 165 16.58 1.85 -10.65
C GLU A 165 17.75 1.82 -9.66
N PHE A 166 18.73 0.99 -9.95
CA PHE A 166 19.96 0.85 -9.18
C PHE A 166 21.14 1.27 -10.07
N LYS A 167 21.96 2.14 -9.54
CA LYS A 167 23.21 2.59 -10.15
C LYS A 167 24.37 2.38 -9.22
#